data_7230f1a00ee3ba01267c652910bdc865
#
_entry.id   7230f1a00ee3ba01267c652910bdc865
#
_cell.length_a   1.000
_cell.length_b   1.000
_cell.length_c   1.000
_cell.angle_alpha   90.00
_cell.angle_beta   90.00
_cell.angle_gamma   90.00
#
_symmetry.space_group_name_H-M   'P 1'
#
loop_
_entity.id
_entity.type
_entity.pdbx_description
1 polymer ?
#
loop_
_entity_poly.entity_id
_entity_poly.type
_entity_poly.pdbx_seq_one_letter_code
_entity_poly.pdbx_strand_id
1 'polypeptide(L)'
;MRLLSSVLTYGSLTIASLVLCTAMFLPASTAQAQGVQTPPSLENNASAPRTSNPRGQIGGGQLPRTANQEHRVYDLRPYTGYLTKHDHPEQAVVDWILRETGTDVWFTAPFGFLSADRDQLSVYHTREMHEMIAGVVDRFVAGEKDPQVMNLRVMTVGNPNWRSRAHLMMQHVPVDSAGVQAWLLSKENAALVLNMLRQRTDTREVQSLDMITHNGQTERLARTRGRNYVLNIKPSPAGWPPYEPETGEVEEGYKLSVSPLLSTDGRTIDCVIKASIDQVDKLKKVNLDLPLPNNQVHRAQIDVPQVVSWRLHERFRWPSDMVLLLSCGVVASPERKQATVPLLNMEMFTGTTAGRADALMFVEFRGRASENLTTTPLAPQVATGLGSSNRGRY
;
A
#
# COMPACT_ATOMS: atom_id res chain seq x y z
N MET A 1 64.77 19.33 -13.14
CA MET A 1 65.01 20.25 -12.02
C MET A 1 63.93 20.04 -10.99
N ARG A 2 64.32 19.37 -9.88
CA ARG A 2 63.76 19.33 -8.50
C ARG A 2 62.22 19.32 -8.34
N LEU A 3 61.59 18.18 -7.99
CA LEU A 3 61.40 17.64 -6.61
C LEU A 3 60.59 18.55 -5.71
N LEU A 4 59.41 18.05 -5.29
CA LEU A 4 59.16 17.78 -3.86
C LEU A 4 57.81 17.03 -3.69
N SER A 5 57.95 15.91 -3.05
CA SER A 5 56.97 15.02 -2.45
C SER A 5 56.33 15.66 -1.22
N SER A 6 55.03 15.41 -0.93
CA SER A 6 54.54 15.41 0.41
C SER A 6 53.52 14.28 0.62
N VAL A 7 53.97 13.29 1.35
CA VAL A 7 53.21 12.18 1.96
C VAL A 7 52.44 12.77 3.14
N LEU A 8 51.13 12.58 3.19
CA LEU A 8 50.32 12.81 4.38
C LEU A 8 49.62 11.50 4.75
N THR A 9 50.24 10.83 5.71
CA THR A 9 49.67 9.73 6.49
C THR A 9 48.55 10.23 7.39
N TYR A 10 47.35 9.72 7.24
CA TYR A 10 46.31 9.84 8.25
C TYR A 10 46.12 8.52 8.97
N GLY A 11 46.34 8.60 10.28
CA GLY A 11 46.27 7.51 11.22
C GLY A 11 44.81 7.05 11.45
N SER A 12 44.68 5.77 11.56
CA SER A 12 43.52 5.04 12.02
C SER A 12 43.26 5.32 13.50
N LEU A 13 42.08 5.85 13.82
CA LEU A 13 41.55 5.91 15.18
C LEU A 13 40.45 4.88 15.32
N THR A 14 40.80 3.72 15.87
CA THR A 14 39.85 2.68 16.31
C THR A 14 39.28 3.09 17.66
N ILE A 15 38.00 3.45 17.71
CA ILE A 15 37.23 3.59 18.94
C ILE A 15 36.53 2.26 19.18
N ALA A 16 37.07 1.48 20.13
CA ALA A 16 36.42 0.32 20.68
C ALA A 16 35.38 0.78 21.72
N SER A 17 34.09 0.67 21.37
CA SER A 17 32.98 0.83 22.32
C SER A 17 32.71 -0.50 23.00
N LEU A 18 33.16 -0.62 24.24
CA LEU A 18 32.88 -1.71 25.16
C LEU A 18 31.47 -1.51 25.73
N VAL A 19 30.48 -2.25 25.23
CA VAL A 19 29.13 -2.30 25.85
C VAL A 19 29.14 -3.39 26.91
N LEU A 20 29.15 -2.96 28.15
CA LEU A 20 29.01 -3.80 29.33
C LEU A 20 27.53 -4.16 29.51
N CYS A 21 27.14 -5.40 29.12
CA CYS A 21 25.84 -5.97 29.44
C CYS A 21 25.83 -6.48 30.89
N THR A 22 25.32 -5.68 31.82
CA THR A 22 24.97 -6.14 33.17
C THR A 22 23.65 -6.89 33.14
N ALA A 23 23.72 -8.22 33.23
CA ALA A 23 22.55 -9.08 33.44
C ALA A 23 22.04 -8.88 34.87
N MET A 24 20.88 -8.26 35.03
CA MET A 24 20.14 -8.26 36.28
C MET A 24 19.36 -9.59 36.41
N PHE A 25 19.82 -10.45 37.28
CA PHE A 25 19.08 -11.60 37.80
C PHE A 25 17.96 -11.10 38.70
N LEU A 26 16.72 -11.30 38.31
CA LEU A 26 15.51 -11.20 39.16
C LEU A 26 15.24 -12.58 39.76
N PRO A 27 14.98 -12.68 41.08
CA PRO A 27 14.65 -13.96 41.70
C PRO A 27 13.21 -14.38 41.31
N ALA A 28 13.08 -15.65 40.99
CA ALA A 28 11.78 -16.29 40.74
C ALA A 28 10.94 -16.29 42.02
N SER A 29 9.81 -15.60 42.00
CA SER A 29 8.79 -15.68 43.04
C SER A 29 8.00 -16.98 42.87
N THR A 30 8.14 -17.87 43.84
CA THR A 30 7.28 -19.06 43.96
C THR A 30 5.87 -18.67 44.30
N ALA A 31 4.95 -18.82 43.35
CA ALA A 31 3.52 -18.72 43.59
C ALA A 31 3.04 -19.96 44.33
N GLN A 32 2.66 -19.78 45.61
CA GLN A 32 1.91 -20.77 46.39
C GLN A 32 0.49 -20.89 45.82
N ALA A 33 0.10 -22.14 45.50
CA ALA A 33 -1.25 -22.50 45.15
C ALA A 33 -2.16 -22.32 46.36
N GLN A 34 -3.05 -21.31 46.33
CA GLN A 34 -4.14 -21.20 47.27
C GLN A 34 -5.28 -22.11 46.86
N GLY A 35 -5.72 -22.91 47.80
CA GLY A 35 -6.74 -23.92 47.65
C GLY A 35 -8.10 -23.36 47.21
N VAL A 36 -8.72 -24.12 46.32
CA VAL A 36 -10.10 -23.93 45.88
C VAL A 36 -11.04 -24.17 47.08
N GLN A 37 -11.62 -23.10 47.61
CA GLN A 37 -12.77 -23.19 48.48
C GLN A 37 -14.04 -23.19 47.64
N THR A 38 -14.74 -24.29 47.68
CA THR A 38 -16.13 -24.45 47.17
C THR A 38 -17.07 -23.56 47.97
N PRO A 39 -17.87 -22.65 47.34
CA PRO A 39 -18.92 -21.94 48.06
C PRO A 39 -20.13 -22.86 48.28
N PRO A 40 -20.83 -22.69 49.40
CA PRO A 40 -21.97 -23.51 49.76
C PRO A 40 -23.18 -23.23 48.86
N SER A 41 -23.92 -24.28 48.57
CA SER A 41 -25.21 -24.28 47.87
C SER A 41 -26.19 -23.39 48.62
N LEU A 42 -26.68 -22.34 47.98
CA LEU A 42 -27.87 -21.62 48.45
C LEU A 42 -29.09 -22.06 47.64
N GLU A 43 -30.04 -22.56 48.40
CA GLU A 43 -31.35 -22.99 48.00
C GLU A 43 -32.18 -21.92 47.28
N ASN A 44 -33.02 -22.42 46.40
CA ASN A 44 -34.11 -21.74 45.74
C ASN A 44 -34.90 -20.81 46.65
N ASN A 45 -35.02 -19.55 46.27
CA ASN A 45 -36.19 -18.76 46.64
C ASN A 45 -36.60 -17.78 45.55
N ALA A 46 -37.84 -18.02 45.10
CA ALA A 46 -38.85 -17.09 44.62
C ALA A 46 -38.45 -16.04 43.55
N SER A 47 -39.01 -16.27 42.40
CA SER A 47 -39.56 -15.34 41.41
C SER A 47 -39.57 -13.85 41.81
N ALA A 48 -38.51 -13.13 41.42
CA ALA A 48 -38.58 -11.68 41.26
C ALA A 48 -38.75 -11.35 39.78
N PRO A 49 -39.54 -10.36 39.39
CA PRO A 49 -39.75 -10.01 37.99
C PRO A 49 -38.44 -9.58 37.38
N ARG A 50 -38.13 -10.16 36.22
CA ARG A 50 -37.00 -9.73 35.36
C ARG A 50 -37.27 -8.28 34.95
N THR A 51 -36.74 -7.34 35.70
CA THR A 51 -36.54 -5.99 35.25
C THR A 51 -35.53 -6.11 34.07
N SER A 52 -36.03 -5.86 32.88
CA SER A 52 -35.21 -5.59 31.71
C SER A 52 -34.13 -4.60 32.13
N ASN A 53 -32.87 -5.02 32.09
CA ASN A 53 -31.74 -4.10 32.22
C ASN A 53 -32.00 -2.92 31.31
N PRO A 54 -32.14 -1.71 31.79
CA PRO A 54 -32.14 -0.57 30.93
C PRO A 54 -30.76 -0.60 30.23
N ARG A 55 -30.79 -0.76 28.93
CA ARG A 55 -29.70 -0.41 28.03
C ARG A 55 -29.11 0.86 28.59
N GLY A 56 -27.84 0.83 29.04
CA GLY A 56 -27.25 1.90 29.81
C GLY A 56 -27.58 3.25 29.19
N GLN A 57 -28.47 3.97 29.87
CA GLN A 57 -28.54 5.39 29.64
C GLN A 57 -27.18 5.90 30.04
N ILE A 58 -26.37 6.22 29.02
CA ILE A 58 -25.22 7.09 29.17
C ILE A 58 -25.81 8.31 29.83
N GLY A 59 -25.60 8.45 31.15
CA GLY A 59 -26.06 9.59 31.89
C GLY A 59 -25.66 10.82 31.11
N GLY A 60 -26.59 11.73 30.85
CA GLY A 60 -26.34 12.99 30.15
C GLY A 60 -25.40 13.88 30.96
N GLY A 61 -24.18 13.41 31.16
CA GLY A 61 -23.06 14.22 31.62
C GLY A 61 -22.82 15.28 30.56
N GLN A 62 -23.11 16.51 30.89
CA GLN A 62 -22.70 17.61 30.07
C GLN A 62 -21.19 17.52 29.91
N LEU A 63 -20.71 17.34 28.67
CA LEU A 63 -19.30 17.41 28.33
C LEU A 63 -18.76 18.76 28.85
N PRO A 64 -17.61 18.78 29.53
CA PRO A 64 -17.08 20.01 30.10
C PRO A 64 -16.86 21.01 28.98
N ARG A 65 -17.50 22.19 29.06
CA ARG A 65 -17.32 23.31 28.15
C ARG A 65 -16.04 24.07 28.50
N THR A 66 -14.91 23.40 28.40
CA THR A 66 -13.60 24.01 28.55
C THR A 66 -13.12 24.52 27.18
N ALA A 67 -12.51 25.71 27.16
CA ALA A 67 -11.84 26.25 25.98
C ALA A 67 -12.72 26.44 24.72
N ASN A 68 -13.96 26.91 24.85
CA ASN A 68 -14.88 27.13 23.72
C ASN A 68 -15.18 25.87 22.89
N GLN A 69 -15.18 24.72 23.51
CA GLN A 69 -15.52 23.46 22.85
C GLN A 69 -17.04 23.32 22.69
N GLU A 70 -17.45 22.80 21.54
CA GLU A 70 -18.84 22.57 21.17
C GLU A 70 -19.02 21.12 20.77
N HIS A 71 -20.22 20.58 21.03
CA HIS A 71 -20.63 19.30 20.46
C HIS A 71 -21.48 19.55 19.23
N ARG A 72 -21.07 19.01 18.09
CA ARG A 72 -21.85 19.06 16.84
C ARG A 72 -22.02 17.66 16.25
N VAL A 73 -23.16 17.46 15.61
CA VAL A 73 -23.49 16.24 14.89
C VAL A 73 -23.66 16.57 13.41
N TYR A 74 -22.99 15.82 12.55
CA TYR A 74 -23.05 15.97 11.11
C TYR A 74 -23.81 14.77 10.52
N ASP A 75 -24.74 15.01 9.59
CA ASP A 75 -25.52 13.98 8.91
C ASP A 75 -24.69 13.37 7.77
N LEU A 76 -24.38 12.07 7.84
CA LEU A 76 -23.64 11.32 6.84
C LEU A 76 -24.54 10.54 5.86
N ARG A 77 -25.86 10.45 6.10
CA ARG A 77 -26.79 9.68 5.28
C ARG A 77 -26.77 10.03 3.77
N PRO A 78 -26.58 11.32 3.37
CA PRO A 78 -26.45 11.65 1.96
C PRO A 78 -25.29 10.96 1.26
N TYR A 79 -24.20 10.67 2.01
CA TYR A 79 -23.03 9.97 1.53
C TYR A 79 -23.13 8.46 1.72
N THR A 80 -23.41 7.98 2.93
CA THR A 80 -23.40 6.55 3.25
C THR A 80 -24.58 5.78 2.66
N GLY A 81 -25.69 6.48 2.35
CA GLY A 81 -26.92 5.87 1.88
C GLY A 81 -26.82 5.17 0.53
N TYR A 82 -25.93 5.60 -0.37
CA TYR A 82 -25.70 4.94 -1.66
C TYR A 82 -24.55 3.92 -1.61
N LEU A 83 -23.74 3.89 -0.54
CA LEU A 83 -22.61 2.98 -0.37
C LEU A 83 -23.03 1.68 0.34
N THR A 84 -24.09 1.04 -0.14
CA THR A 84 -24.67 -0.15 0.50
C THR A 84 -23.75 -1.37 0.49
N LYS A 85 -22.79 -1.42 -0.44
CA LYS A 85 -21.84 -2.53 -0.58
C LYS A 85 -20.59 -2.40 0.30
N HIS A 86 -20.40 -1.24 0.95
CA HIS A 86 -19.28 -1.00 1.85
C HIS A 86 -19.72 -1.23 3.29
N ASP A 87 -18.93 -2.02 4.03
CA ASP A 87 -19.26 -2.39 5.41
C ASP A 87 -19.24 -1.18 6.36
N HIS A 88 -18.24 -0.30 6.21
CA HIS A 88 -18.04 0.88 7.06
C HIS A 88 -17.71 2.12 6.22
N PRO A 89 -18.67 2.67 5.45
CA PRO A 89 -18.40 3.82 4.60
C PRO A 89 -18.07 5.09 5.40
N GLU A 90 -18.59 5.24 6.63
CA GLU A 90 -18.30 6.33 7.57
C GLU A 90 -16.82 6.41 7.96
N GLN A 91 -16.12 5.26 7.97
CA GLN A 91 -14.69 5.22 8.33
C GLN A 91 -13.84 6.07 7.40
N ALA A 92 -14.20 6.17 6.12
CA ALA A 92 -13.49 7.03 5.18
C ALA A 92 -13.57 8.51 5.59
N VAL A 93 -14.72 8.96 6.10
CA VAL A 93 -14.88 10.34 6.59
C VAL A 93 -13.97 10.58 7.79
N VAL A 94 -13.97 9.66 8.76
CA VAL A 94 -13.09 9.72 9.94
C VAL A 94 -11.63 9.76 9.53
N ASP A 95 -11.20 8.87 8.64
CA ASP A 95 -9.83 8.80 8.15
C ASP A 95 -9.38 10.11 7.48
N TRP A 96 -10.26 10.74 6.71
CA TRP A 96 -9.97 12.02 6.06
C TRP A 96 -9.94 13.18 7.04
N ILE A 97 -10.81 13.21 8.05
CA ILE A 97 -10.77 14.20 9.12
C ILE A 97 -9.43 14.10 9.87
N LEU A 98 -9.04 12.89 10.30
CA LEU A 98 -7.77 12.69 11.00
C LEU A 98 -6.54 13.05 10.16
N ARG A 99 -6.61 12.88 8.83
CA ARG A 99 -5.55 13.31 7.91
C ARG A 99 -5.48 14.83 7.73
N GLU A 100 -6.62 15.50 7.74
CA GLU A 100 -6.68 16.97 7.58
C GLU A 100 -6.28 17.69 8.86
N THR A 101 -6.75 17.19 10.01
CA THR A 101 -6.54 17.83 11.32
C THR A 101 -5.25 17.36 12.00
N GLY A 102 -4.70 16.21 11.61
CA GLY A 102 -3.68 15.49 12.37
C GLY A 102 -4.27 14.73 13.56
N THR A 103 -3.58 13.69 13.99
CA THR A 103 -4.02 12.85 15.14
C THR A 103 -3.75 13.52 16.47
N ASP A 104 -2.66 14.29 16.58
CA ASP A 104 -2.16 14.84 17.84
C ASP A 104 -3.14 15.83 18.49
N VAL A 105 -3.87 16.60 17.68
CA VAL A 105 -4.85 17.59 18.16
C VAL A 105 -6.02 16.98 18.92
N TRP A 106 -6.30 15.68 18.72
CA TRP A 106 -7.38 14.96 19.42
C TRP A 106 -6.97 14.49 20.81
N PHE A 107 -5.66 14.35 21.04
CA PHE A 107 -5.09 13.83 22.30
C PHE A 107 -4.34 14.90 23.11
N THR A 108 -4.27 16.13 22.63
CA THR A 108 -3.70 17.29 23.35
C THR A 108 -4.80 18.20 23.86
N ALA A 109 -4.53 18.97 24.90
CA ALA A 109 -5.53 19.91 25.42
C ALA A 109 -5.75 21.10 24.45
N PRO A 110 -7.00 21.45 24.13
CA PRO A 110 -8.26 20.89 24.62
C PRO A 110 -8.63 19.56 23.93
N PHE A 111 -8.81 18.49 24.72
CA PHE A 111 -9.08 17.15 24.20
C PHE A 111 -10.35 17.11 23.34
N GLY A 112 -10.23 16.55 22.15
CA GLY A 112 -11.34 16.34 21.24
C GLY A 112 -11.94 14.93 21.37
N PHE A 113 -13.18 14.79 20.92
CA PHE A 113 -13.85 13.50 20.79
C PHE A 113 -14.48 13.39 19.40
N LEU A 114 -14.27 12.24 18.76
CA LEU A 114 -14.78 11.92 17.44
C LEU A 114 -15.40 10.53 17.48
N SER A 115 -16.67 10.42 17.08
CA SER A 115 -17.39 9.15 16.94
C SER A 115 -18.25 9.19 15.70
N ALA A 116 -18.16 8.16 14.87
CA ALA A 116 -18.99 8.03 13.69
C ALA A 116 -19.79 6.72 13.73
N ASP A 117 -21.01 6.80 13.28
CA ASP A 117 -21.81 5.67 12.84
C ASP A 117 -22.24 5.89 11.38
N ARG A 118 -22.95 4.95 10.81
CA ARG A 118 -23.36 5.00 9.41
C ARG A 118 -24.16 6.25 9.06
N ASP A 119 -24.94 6.78 10.00
CA ASP A 119 -25.88 7.87 9.74
C ASP A 119 -25.32 9.23 10.13
N GLN A 120 -24.43 9.28 11.12
CA GLN A 120 -24.01 10.53 11.71
C GLN A 120 -22.57 10.48 12.24
N LEU A 121 -21.95 11.66 12.24
CA LEU A 121 -20.65 11.91 12.85
C LEU A 121 -20.83 12.87 14.02
N SER A 122 -20.49 12.42 15.22
CA SER A 122 -20.53 13.20 16.45
C SER A 122 -19.13 13.71 16.79
N VAL A 123 -18.99 15.00 16.92
CA VAL A 123 -17.68 15.65 17.20
C VAL A 123 -17.84 16.60 18.38
N TYR A 124 -16.89 16.54 19.31
CA TYR A 124 -16.71 17.51 20.39
C TYR A 124 -15.32 18.09 20.29
N HIS A 125 -15.23 19.37 19.90
CA HIS A 125 -13.96 20.09 19.74
C HIS A 125 -14.19 21.63 19.70
N THR A 126 -13.11 22.39 19.46
CA THR A 126 -13.18 23.87 19.31
C THR A 126 -13.91 24.24 18.01
N ARG A 127 -14.36 25.49 17.95
CA ARG A 127 -15.05 26.02 16.79
C ARG A 127 -14.20 25.98 15.52
N GLU A 128 -12.91 26.32 15.64
CA GLU A 128 -11.97 26.30 14.50
C GLU A 128 -11.84 24.87 13.92
N MET A 129 -11.82 23.88 14.83
CA MET A 129 -11.78 22.48 14.39
C MET A 129 -13.07 22.09 13.67
N HIS A 130 -14.22 22.54 14.15
CA HIS A 130 -15.49 22.30 13.49
C HIS A 130 -15.57 22.92 12.09
N GLU A 131 -14.92 24.07 11.84
CA GLU A 131 -14.85 24.68 10.51
C GLU A 131 -14.04 23.80 9.54
N MET A 132 -12.91 23.25 9.98
CA MET A 132 -12.12 22.30 9.18
C MET A 132 -12.89 21.01 8.91
N ILE A 133 -13.52 20.45 9.94
CA ILE A 133 -14.31 19.21 9.82
C ILE A 133 -15.49 19.40 8.88
N ALA A 134 -16.22 20.52 9.00
CA ALA A 134 -17.32 20.83 8.11
C ALA A 134 -16.86 20.85 6.64
N GLY A 135 -15.71 21.48 6.35
CA GLY A 135 -15.13 21.49 5.01
C GLY A 135 -14.79 20.10 4.47
N VAL A 136 -14.35 19.18 5.32
CA VAL A 136 -14.14 17.78 4.94
C VAL A 136 -15.47 17.06 4.71
N VAL A 137 -16.40 17.14 5.66
CA VAL A 137 -17.72 16.49 5.58
C VAL A 137 -18.49 16.97 4.34
N ASP A 138 -18.45 18.26 4.02
CA ASP A 138 -19.10 18.82 2.84
C ASP A 138 -18.58 18.20 1.54
N ARG A 139 -17.30 17.87 1.45
CA ARG A 139 -16.73 17.18 0.28
C ARG A 139 -17.31 15.78 0.08
N PHE A 140 -17.73 15.11 1.16
CA PHE A 140 -18.39 13.81 1.10
C PHE A 140 -19.89 13.93 0.82
N VAL A 141 -20.56 14.83 1.54
CA VAL A 141 -22.03 14.96 1.53
C VAL A 141 -22.53 15.67 0.26
N ALA A 142 -21.86 16.78 -0.10
CA ALA A 142 -22.16 17.54 -1.31
C ALA A 142 -21.45 16.98 -2.55
N GLY A 143 -20.53 16.04 -2.36
CA GLY A 143 -19.77 15.41 -3.43
C GLY A 143 -20.65 14.57 -4.35
N GLU A 144 -20.10 14.25 -5.50
CA GLU A 144 -20.76 13.47 -6.53
C GLU A 144 -21.05 12.03 -6.05
N LYS A 145 -22.28 11.57 -6.23
CA LYS A 145 -22.70 10.20 -5.89
C LYS A 145 -22.21 9.17 -6.91
N ASP A 146 -21.97 9.62 -8.14
CA ASP A 146 -21.51 8.76 -9.23
C ASP A 146 -20.06 8.31 -8.94
N PRO A 147 -19.75 7.02 -9.10
CA PRO A 147 -18.39 6.54 -8.97
C PRO A 147 -17.46 7.22 -9.97
N GLN A 148 -16.23 7.39 -9.57
CA GLN A 148 -15.19 8.06 -10.36
C GLN A 148 -14.23 7.04 -10.94
N VAL A 149 -13.72 7.33 -12.14
CA VAL A 149 -12.73 6.49 -12.80
C VAL A 149 -11.37 7.12 -12.69
N MET A 150 -10.44 6.38 -12.08
CA MET A 150 -9.02 6.72 -12.06
C MET A 150 -8.25 5.70 -12.88
N ASN A 151 -7.52 6.15 -13.89
CA ASN A 151 -6.61 5.29 -14.62
C ASN A 151 -5.26 5.28 -13.93
N LEU A 152 -4.81 4.08 -13.63
CA LEU A 152 -3.51 3.82 -13.05
C LEU A 152 -2.66 3.05 -14.04
N ARG A 153 -1.49 3.59 -14.37
CA ARG A 153 -0.55 2.94 -15.27
C ARG A 153 0.83 2.84 -14.65
N VAL A 154 1.33 1.62 -14.53
CA VAL A 154 2.65 1.32 -13.98
C VAL A 154 3.57 0.83 -15.09
N MET A 155 4.73 1.47 -15.20
CA MET A 155 5.75 1.15 -16.20
C MET A 155 7.12 1.03 -15.56
N THR A 156 8.03 0.27 -16.16
CA THR A 156 9.44 0.25 -15.78
C THR A 156 10.30 0.75 -16.94
N VAL A 157 11.31 1.55 -16.62
CA VAL A 157 12.24 2.14 -17.59
C VAL A 157 13.67 1.85 -17.17
N GLY A 158 14.46 1.20 -18.03
CA GLY A 158 15.82 0.78 -17.69
C GLY A 158 16.81 1.94 -17.50
N ASN A 159 16.63 3.05 -18.23
CA ASN A 159 17.53 4.20 -18.15
C ASN A 159 16.77 5.48 -17.83
N PRO A 160 17.14 6.20 -16.76
CA PRO A 160 16.46 7.43 -16.30
C PRO A 160 16.65 8.65 -17.20
N ASN A 161 17.41 8.58 -18.30
CA ASN A 161 17.66 9.68 -19.22
C ASN A 161 16.39 10.23 -19.93
N TRP A 162 15.26 9.52 -19.83
CA TRP A 162 13.96 10.02 -20.29
C TRP A 162 13.57 11.34 -19.63
N ARG A 163 14.00 11.56 -18.38
CA ARG A 163 13.69 12.78 -17.60
C ARG A 163 14.22 14.03 -18.26
N SER A 164 15.45 13.99 -18.82
CA SER A 164 16.04 15.15 -19.52
C SER A 164 15.26 15.55 -20.77
N ARG A 165 14.57 14.62 -21.43
CA ARG A 165 13.70 14.91 -22.57
C ARG A 165 12.32 15.41 -22.16
N ALA A 166 11.83 14.95 -21.03
CA ALA A 166 10.48 15.25 -20.54
C ALA A 166 10.42 16.46 -19.59
N HIS A 167 11.55 16.98 -19.09
CA HIS A 167 11.58 17.95 -18.00
C HIS A 167 10.78 19.24 -18.26
N LEU A 168 10.71 19.71 -19.51
CA LEU A 168 9.93 20.89 -19.89
C LEU A 168 8.41 20.66 -19.86
N MET A 169 7.99 19.38 -19.89
CA MET A 169 6.59 18.96 -19.84
C MET A 169 6.12 18.62 -18.43
N MET A 170 7.04 18.59 -17.46
CA MET A 170 6.81 18.11 -16.09
C MET A 170 6.97 19.25 -15.09
N GLN A 171 5.96 19.45 -14.24
CA GLN A 171 6.01 20.35 -13.10
C GLN A 171 6.34 19.55 -11.84
N HIS A 172 7.46 19.81 -11.20
CA HIS A 172 7.89 19.10 -10.00
C HIS A 172 6.94 19.34 -8.82
N VAL A 173 6.62 18.28 -8.09
CA VAL A 173 5.86 18.30 -6.84
C VAL A 173 6.77 17.78 -5.72
N PRO A 174 6.87 18.49 -4.59
CA PRO A 174 7.65 18.03 -3.45
C PRO A 174 7.04 16.72 -2.88
N VAL A 175 7.90 15.81 -2.44
CA VAL A 175 7.53 14.51 -1.85
C VAL A 175 8.46 14.26 -0.66
N ASP A 176 7.91 13.79 0.45
CA ASP A 176 8.66 13.50 1.67
C ASP A 176 9.26 12.09 1.66
N SER A 177 8.65 11.16 0.93
CA SER A 177 9.11 9.76 0.82
C SER A 177 10.47 9.66 0.13
N ALA A 178 11.44 9.08 0.80
CA ALA A 178 12.80 8.95 0.29
C ALA A 178 12.86 8.14 -1.02
N GLY A 179 13.60 8.68 -2.02
CA GLY A 179 13.79 8.01 -3.31
C GLY A 179 12.61 8.11 -4.27
N VAL A 180 11.55 8.82 -3.90
CA VAL A 180 10.40 9.12 -4.75
C VAL A 180 10.52 10.50 -5.34
N GLN A 181 10.09 10.66 -6.59
CA GLN A 181 9.93 11.96 -7.24
C GLN A 181 8.54 12.03 -7.86
N ALA A 182 7.93 13.21 -7.80
CA ALA A 182 6.60 13.45 -8.33
C ALA A 182 6.56 14.65 -9.28
N TRP A 183 5.72 14.56 -10.30
CA TRP A 183 5.48 15.63 -11.26
C TRP A 183 4.00 15.67 -11.65
N LEU A 184 3.56 16.86 -11.99
CA LEU A 184 2.29 17.08 -12.66
C LEU A 184 2.52 17.35 -14.14
N LEU A 185 1.64 16.78 -14.97
CA LEU A 185 1.64 16.98 -16.41
C LEU A 185 0.22 17.33 -16.87
N SER A 186 0.10 18.15 -17.91
CA SER A 186 -1.19 18.21 -18.62
C SER A 186 -1.47 16.85 -19.29
N LYS A 187 -2.73 16.54 -19.57
CA LYS A 187 -3.12 15.27 -20.23
C LYS A 187 -2.42 15.07 -21.57
N GLU A 188 -2.23 16.16 -22.33
CA GLU A 188 -1.49 16.16 -23.61
C GLU A 188 -0.01 15.81 -23.39
N ASN A 189 0.63 16.47 -22.42
CA ASN A 189 2.03 16.21 -22.09
C ASN A 189 2.23 14.78 -21.57
N ALA A 190 1.30 14.28 -20.75
CA ALA A 190 1.33 12.90 -20.27
C ALA A 190 1.23 11.90 -21.44
N ALA A 191 0.37 12.17 -22.42
CA ALA A 191 0.25 11.34 -23.62
C ALA A 191 1.55 11.36 -24.44
N LEU A 192 2.20 12.52 -24.59
CA LEU A 192 3.48 12.65 -25.28
C LEU A 192 4.59 11.88 -24.57
N VAL A 193 4.69 12.03 -23.23
CA VAL A 193 5.67 11.28 -22.42
C VAL A 193 5.43 9.79 -22.49
N LEU A 194 4.18 9.33 -22.40
CA LEU A 194 3.84 7.91 -22.56
C LEU A 194 4.21 7.36 -23.92
N ASN A 195 3.94 8.12 -25.01
CA ASN A 195 4.32 7.71 -26.35
C ASN A 195 5.85 7.63 -26.50
N MET A 196 6.57 8.64 -26.00
CA MET A 196 8.03 8.64 -26.00
C MET A 196 8.59 7.44 -25.23
N LEU A 197 8.00 7.09 -24.07
CA LEU A 197 8.43 5.93 -23.28
C LEU A 197 8.15 4.62 -24.02
N ARG A 198 6.98 4.47 -24.66
CA ARG A 198 6.61 3.25 -25.40
C ARG A 198 7.48 2.98 -26.61
N GLN A 199 8.06 4.01 -27.22
CA GLN A 199 8.99 3.86 -28.36
C GLN A 199 10.37 3.36 -27.92
N ARG A 200 10.65 3.33 -26.62
CA ARG A 200 11.95 2.88 -26.09
C ARG A 200 11.98 1.35 -25.96
N THR A 201 13.12 0.76 -26.23
CA THR A 201 13.34 -0.69 -26.11
C THR A 201 13.54 -1.15 -24.65
N ASP A 202 13.91 -0.21 -23.75
CA ASP A 202 14.16 -0.45 -22.33
C ASP A 202 12.95 -0.17 -21.44
N THR A 203 11.78 0.08 -22.03
CA THR A 203 10.54 0.35 -21.33
C THR A 203 9.60 -0.86 -21.37
N ARG A 204 8.95 -1.14 -20.25
CA ARG A 204 7.92 -2.17 -20.14
C ARG A 204 6.72 -1.64 -19.38
N GLU A 205 5.54 -1.76 -19.97
CA GLU A 205 4.27 -1.54 -19.26
C GLU A 205 3.96 -2.78 -18.41
N VAL A 206 3.87 -2.59 -17.09
CA VAL A 206 3.64 -3.66 -16.13
C VAL A 206 2.15 -3.85 -15.91
N GLN A 207 1.43 -2.72 -15.77
CA GLN A 207 -0.01 -2.71 -15.50
C GLN A 207 -0.63 -1.44 -16.05
N SER A 208 -1.83 -1.58 -16.62
CA SER A 208 -2.75 -0.47 -16.89
C SER A 208 -4.14 -0.88 -16.42
N LEU A 209 -4.74 -0.09 -15.55
CA LEU A 209 -6.00 -0.42 -14.90
C LEU A 209 -6.85 0.84 -14.72
N ASP A 210 -8.12 0.73 -15.04
CA ASP A 210 -9.13 1.70 -14.66
C ASP A 210 -9.77 1.25 -13.34
N MET A 211 -9.59 2.06 -12.30
CA MET A 211 -10.15 1.85 -10.98
C MET A 211 -11.43 2.67 -10.86
N ILE A 212 -12.51 2.02 -10.43
CA ILE A 212 -13.78 2.68 -10.18
C ILE A 212 -13.92 2.81 -8.67
N THR A 213 -13.97 4.05 -8.17
CA THR A 213 -14.01 4.32 -6.74
C THR A 213 -15.05 5.39 -6.42
N HIS A 214 -15.66 5.30 -5.25
CA HIS A 214 -16.50 6.35 -4.71
C HIS A 214 -15.65 7.41 -4.02
N ASN A 215 -16.16 8.63 -3.99
CA ASN A 215 -15.47 9.76 -3.38
C ASN A 215 -15.05 9.46 -1.93
N GLY A 216 -13.76 9.63 -1.64
CA GLY A 216 -13.16 9.37 -0.34
C GLY A 216 -12.91 7.90 0.02
N GLN A 217 -13.47 6.94 -0.73
CA GLN A 217 -13.25 5.53 -0.46
C GLN A 217 -11.86 5.08 -0.90
N THR A 218 -11.37 4.04 -0.24
CA THR A 218 -10.04 3.47 -0.52
C THR A 218 -10.17 2.23 -1.38
N GLU A 219 -9.61 2.31 -2.58
CA GLU A 219 -9.45 1.14 -3.43
C GLU A 219 -8.08 0.49 -3.23
N ARG A 220 -8.06 -0.83 -3.22
CA ARG A 220 -6.85 -1.62 -2.99
C ARG A 220 -6.59 -2.55 -4.15
N LEU A 221 -5.38 -2.48 -4.67
CA LEU A 221 -4.87 -3.37 -5.69
C LEU A 221 -3.65 -4.09 -5.15
N ALA A 222 -3.67 -5.41 -5.15
CA ALA A 222 -2.52 -6.23 -4.78
C ALA A 222 -2.24 -7.24 -5.89
N ARG A 223 -0.98 -7.36 -6.27
CA ARG A 223 -0.51 -8.40 -7.18
C ARG A 223 0.80 -8.93 -6.65
N THR A 224 0.68 -9.95 -5.84
CA THR A 224 1.81 -10.63 -5.18
C THR A 224 1.88 -12.08 -5.64
N ARG A 225 3.08 -12.62 -5.62
CA ARG A 225 3.32 -14.06 -5.80
C ARG A 225 4.29 -14.53 -4.74
N GLY A 226 4.07 -15.73 -4.25
CA GLY A 226 5.00 -16.42 -3.38
C GLY A 226 6.17 -16.99 -4.18
N ARG A 227 7.38 -16.84 -3.63
CA ARG A 227 8.59 -17.48 -4.13
C ARG A 227 9.17 -18.37 -3.05
N ASN A 228 9.18 -19.67 -3.32
CA ASN A 228 9.72 -20.65 -2.39
C ASN A 228 11.24 -20.64 -2.41
N TYR A 229 11.83 -20.86 -1.24
CA TYR A 229 13.27 -20.98 -1.04
C TYR A 229 13.56 -21.95 0.11
N VAL A 230 14.77 -22.47 0.18
CA VAL A 230 15.19 -23.34 1.28
C VAL A 230 15.58 -22.47 2.46
N LEU A 231 14.69 -22.39 3.45
CA LEU A 231 14.85 -21.56 4.64
C LEU A 231 15.88 -22.13 5.60
N ASN A 232 15.79 -23.44 5.81
CA ASN A 232 16.57 -24.13 6.85
C ASN A 232 16.75 -25.60 6.49
N ILE A 233 17.61 -26.27 7.23
CA ILE A 233 17.81 -27.73 7.15
C ILE A 233 17.55 -28.30 8.54
N LYS A 234 16.61 -29.24 8.65
CA LYS A 234 16.22 -29.88 9.90
C LYS A 234 16.65 -31.35 9.92
N PRO A 235 16.96 -31.92 11.11
CA PRO A 235 17.14 -33.35 11.23
C PRO A 235 15.89 -34.10 10.81
N SER A 236 16.02 -35.15 9.96
CA SER A 236 14.90 -35.92 9.50
C SER A 236 14.40 -36.84 10.62
N PRO A 237 13.08 -36.85 10.91
CA PRO A 237 12.49 -37.78 11.87
C PRO A 237 12.56 -39.24 11.40
N ALA A 238 12.69 -39.49 10.08
CA ALA A 238 12.82 -40.82 9.52
C ALA A 238 14.23 -41.41 9.60
N GLY A 239 15.22 -40.61 10.04
CA GLY A 239 16.61 -41.05 10.18
C GLY A 239 17.39 -41.15 8.88
N TRP A 240 16.76 -41.35 7.75
CA TRP A 240 17.39 -41.35 6.43
C TRP A 240 16.46 -40.77 5.36
N PRO A 241 16.86 -39.72 4.62
CA PRO A 241 18.14 -38.99 4.76
C PRO A 241 18.26 -38.29 6.12
N PRO A 242 19.47 -38.08 6.66
CA PRO A 242 19.65 -37.58 8.02
C PRO A 242 19.13 -36.16 8.23
N TYR A 243 19.01 -35.40 7.14
CA TYR A 243 18.53 -34.02 7.12
C TYR A 243 17.54 -33.80 5.98
N GLU A 244 16.54 -32.96 6.24
CA GLU A 244 15.52 -32.56 5.28
C GLU A 244 15.48 -31.03 5.13
N PRO A 245 15.31 -30.51 3.90
CA PRO A 245 15.16 -29.07 3.69
C PRO A 245 13.79 -28.58 4.20
N GLU A 246 13.79 -27.51 4.94
CA GLU A 246 12.61 -26.75 5.29
C GLU A 246 12.44 -25.61 4.28
N THR A 247 11.29 -25.55 3.61
CA THR A 247 11.00 -24.50 2.65
C THR A 247 10.28 -23.35 3.31
N GLY A 248 10.72 -22.12 3.04
CA GLY A 248 10.03 -20.89 3.34
C GLY A 248 9.46 -20.27 2.07
N GLU A 249 8.55 -19.32 2.24
CA GLU A 249 7.98 -18.53 1.17
C GLU A 249 8.23 -17.05 1.43
N VAL A 250 8.66 -16.31 0.41
CA VAL A 250 8.77 -14.85 0.42
C VAL A 250 7.84 -14.29 -0.63
N GLU A 251 6.98 -13.35 -0.23
CA GLU A 251 6.09 -12.66 -1.16
C GLU A 251 6.86 -11.60 -1.96
N GLU A 252 6.74 -11.62 -3.28
CA GLU A 252 7.21 -10.57 -4.18
C GLU A 252 6.05 -10.01 -5.00
N GLY A 253 6.09 -8.70 -5.27
CA GLY A 253 5.06 -8.03 -6.03
C GLY A 253 4.79 -6.62 -5.55
N TYR A 254 3.59 -6.11 -5.83
CA TYR A 254 3.18 -4.79 -5.40
C TYR A 254 1.81 -4.81 -4.74
N LYS A 255 1.65 -3.90 -3.77
CA LYS A 255 0.38 -3.58 -3.10
C LYS A 255 0.19 -2.08 -3.23
N LEU A 256 -0.98 -1.67 -3.68
CA LEU A 256 -1.33 -0.27 -3.91
C LEU A 256 -2.68 0.02 -3.28
N SER A 257 -2.78 1.16 -2.62
CA SER A 257 -3.99 1.68 -2.02
C SER A 257 -4.15 3.12 -2.44
N VAL A 258 -5.26 3.46 -3.04
CA VAL A 258 -5.57 4.80 -3.55
C VAL A 258 -6.87 5.28 -2.92
N SER A 259 -6.82 6.45 -2.30
CA SER A 259 -7.97 7.06 -1.62
C SER A 259 -8.17 8.46 -2.18
N PRO A 260 -8.96 8.64 -3.23
CA PRO A 260 -9.24 9.96 -3.80
C PRO A 260 -10.39 10.65 -3.07
N LEU A 261 -10.26 11.96 -2.84
CA LEU A 261 -11.33 12.83 -2.37
C LEU A 261 -11.36 14.08 -3.25
N LEU A 262 -12.46 14.27 -3.98
CA LEU A 262 -12.63 15.45 -4.81
C LEU A 262 -13.04 16.66 -3.96
N SER A 263 -12.67 17.83 -4.46
CA SER A 263 -13.28 19.08 -4.00
C SER A 263 -14.76 19.13 -4.40
N THR A 264 -15.53 19.97 -3.71
CA THR A 264 -16.97 20.15 -3.98
C THR A 264 -17.28 20.64 -5.40
N ASP A 265 -16.33 21.36 -6.02
CA ASP A 265 -16.42 21.83 -7.41
C ASP A 265 -15.91 20.80 -8.44
N GLY A 266 -15.37 19.65 -7.98
CA GLY A 266 -14.82 18.59 -8.83
C GLY A 266 -13.52 18.92 -9.56
N ARG A 267 -12.94 20.12 -9.32
CA ARG A 267 -11.77 20.59 -10.06
C ARG A 267 -10.45 20.16 -9.47
N THR A 268 -10.43 19.82 -8.19
CA THR A 268 -9.22 19.43 -7.47
C THR A 268 -9.39 18.04 -6.88
N ILE A 269 -8.38 17.20 -7.06
CA ILE A 269 -8.28 15.88 -6.47
C ILE A 269 -7.30 15.97 -5.31
N ASP A 270 -7.72 15.47 -4.17
CA ASP A 270 -6.89 15.22 -3.01
C ASP A 270 -6.80 13.70 -2.85
N CYS A 271 -5.63 13.13 -2.98
CA CYS A 271 -5.50 11.68 -3.05
C CYS A 271 -4.37 11.19 -2.14
N VAL A 272 -4.68 10.23 -1.29
CA VAL A 272 -3.67 9.51 -0.53
C VAL A 272 -3.30 8.24 -1.29
N ILE A 273 -2.00 8.12 -1.60
CA ILE A 273 -1.45 6.97 -2.29
C ILE A 273 -0.51 6.24 -1.33
N LYS A 274 -0.84 4.98 -1.05
CA LYS A 274 0.04 4.05 -0.32
C LYS A 274 0.43 2.96 -1.28
N ALA A 275 1.73 2.80 -1.51
CA ALA A 275 2.23 1.74 -2.37
C ALA A 275 3.40 1.02 -1.72
N SER A 276 3.50 -0.26 -1.95
CA SER A 276 4.66 -1.05 -1.60
C SER A 276 5.04 -1.98 -2.75
N ILE A 277 6.33 -2.06 -3.02
CA ILE A 277 6.91 -3.00 -3.97
C ILE A 277 7.95 -3.81 -3.21
N ASP A 278 7.77 -5.11 -3.19
CA ASP A 278 8.72 -6.06 -2.60
C ASP A 278 9.22 -6.97 -3.71
N GLN A 279 10.54 -7.02 -3.90
CA GLN A 279 11.16 -7.82 -4.96
C GLN A 279 12.33 -8.62 -4.40
N VAL A 280 12.38 -9.88 -4.78
CA VAL A 280 13.53 -10.74 -4.49
C VAL A 280 14.57 -10.51 -5.58
N ASP A 281 15.63 -9.76 -5.26
CA ASP A 281 16.75 -9.48 -6.19
C ASP A 281 17.45 -10.80 -6.55
N LYS A 282 17.87 -11.53 -5.52
CA LYS A 282 18.49 -12.86 -5.69
C LYS A 282 18.33 -13.73 -4.45
N LEU A 283 18.42 -15.03 -4.65
CA LEU A 283 18.59 -16.03 -3.60
C LEU A 283 20.08 -16.33 -3.47
N LYS A 284 20.70 -15.84 -2.39
CA LYS A 284 22.11 -16.14 -2.12
C LYS A 284 22.20 -17.52 -1.50
N LYS A 285 22.91 -18.42 -2.16
CA LYS A 285 23.13 -19.76 -1.67
C LYS A 285 24.23 -19.77 -0.62
N VAL A 286 23.96 -20.37 0.53
CA VAL A 286 24.88 -20.53 1.65
C VAL A 286 25.02 -22.00 1.94
N ASN A 287 26.26 -22.49 1.95
CA ASN A 287 26.57 -23.88 2.29
C ASN A 287 26.65 -24.01 3.81
N LEU A 288 26.04 -25.06 4.33
CA LEU A 288 26.07 -25.47 5.72
C LEU A 288 26.74 -26.83 5.79
N ASP A 289 27.72 -26.95 6.68
CA ASP A 289 28.38 -28.23 6.98
C ASP A 289 27.72 -28.80 8.25
N LEU A 290 26.93 -29.85 8.08
CA LEU A 290 26.13 -30.48 9.14
C LEU A 290 26.80 -31.77 9.61
N PRO A 291 26.94 -32.01 10.93
CA PRO A 291 27.60 -33.19 11.43
C PRO A 291 26.76 -34.46 11.24
N LEU A 292 27.41 -35.54 10.84
CA LEU A 292 26.83 -36.88 10.80
C LEU A 292 27.33 -37.72 11.99
N PRO A 293 26.56 -38.78 12.40
CA PRO A 293 26.95 -39.61 13.55
C PRO A 293 28.29 -40.32 13.42
N ASN A 294 28.81 -40.49 12.22
CA ASN A 294 30.09 -41.18 11.92
C ASN A 294 31.26 -40.22 11.68
N ASN A 295 31.21 -39.02 12.24
CA ASN A 295 32.22 -37.99 12.09
C ASN A 295 32.41 -37.46 10.64
N GLN A 296 31.47 -37.79 9.76
CA GLN A 296 31.37 -37.25 8.40
C GLN A 296 30.61 -35.92 8.43
N VAL A 297 30.76 -35.15 7.37
CA VAL A 297 30.09 -33.85 7.21
C VAL A 297 29.12 -33.99 6.05
N HIS A 298 27.86 -33.71 6.30
CA HIS A 298 26.84 -33.54 5.26
C HIS A 298 26.80 -32.09 4.83
N ARG A 299 27.13 -31.82 3.56
CA ARG A 299 27.06 -30.46 3.02
C ARG A 299 25.68 -30.20 2.45
N ALA A 300 24.95 -29.32 3.11
CA ALA A 300 23.64 -28.86 2.68
C ALA A 300 23.67 -27.41 2.23
N GLN A 301 22.64 -26.97 1.55
CA GLN A 301 22.57 -25.60 1.00
C GLN A 301 21.24 -24.96 1.39
N ILE A 302 21.32 -23.77 1.95
CA ILE A 302 20.16 -22.90 2.21
C ILE A 302 20.20 -21.68 1.29
N ASP A 303 19.03 -21.09 1.09
CA ASP A 303 18.86 -19.87 0.31
C ASP A 303 18.58 -18.68 1.24
N VAL A 304 19.31 -17.60 1.04
CA VAL A 304 19.08 -16.33 1.75
C VAL A 304 18.51 -15.33 0.74
N PRO A 305 17.21 -15.01 0.84
CA PRO A 305 16.60 -14.05 -0.08
C PRO A 305 17.12 -12.64 0.21
N GLN A 306 17.61 -11.97 -0.84
CA GLN A 306 17.91 -10.55 -0.81
C GLN A 306 16.69 -9.81 -1.36
N VAL A 307 15.95 -9.13 -0.48
CA VAL A 307 14.73 -8.42 -0.84
C VAL A 307 15.01 -6.93 -0.96
N VAL A 308 14.56 -6.34 -2.06
CA VAL A 308 14.49 -4.89 -2.25
C VAL A 308 13.06 -4.47 -1.99
N SER A 309 12.89 -3.60 -1.01
CA SER A 309 11.58 -3.06 -0.63
C SER A 309 11.52 -1.58 -0.91
N TRP A 310 10.42 -1.17 -1.52
CA TRP A 310 10.10 0.22 -1.75
C TRP A 310 8.74 0.53 -1.12
N ARG A 311 8.62 1.72 -0.51
CA ARG A 311 7.42 2.16 0.19
C ARG A 311 7.10 3.60 -0.16
N LEU A 312 5.83 3.88 -0.43
CA LEU A 312 5.26 5.21 -0.60
C LEU A 312 4.07 5.37 0.33
N HIS A 313 3.99 6.50 1.01
CA HIS A 313 2.80 6.91 1.74
C HIS A 313 2.73 8.43 1.70
N GLU A 314 2.06 8.96 0.68
CA GLU A 314 1.99 10.39 0.40
C GLU A 314 0.56 10.84 0.11
N ARG A 315 0.33 12.11 0.39
CA ARG A 315 -0.89 12.82 0.02
C ARG A 315 -0.56 13.83 -1.07
N PHE A 316 -1.25 13.71 -2.19
CA PHE A 316 -1.10 14.61 -3.32
C PHE A 316 -2.39 15.39 -3.54
N ARG A 317 -2.24 16.66 -3.89
CA ARG A 317 -3.35 17.52 -4.29
C ARG A 317 -3.03 18.13 -5.64
N TRP A 318 -3.89 17.87 -6.63
CA TRP A 318 -3.67 18.37 -7.99
C TRP A 318 -4.99 18.65 -8.73
N PRO A 319 -4.97 19.50 -9.79
CA PRO A 319 -6.13 19.75 -10.65
C PRO A 319 -6.58 18.47 -11.37
N SER A 320 -7.89 18.25 -11.49
CA SER A 320 -8.47 17.03 -12.09
C SER A 320 -8.21 16.88 -13.60
N ASP A 321 -7.80 17.96 -14.26
CA ASP A 321 -7.37 17.99 -15.67
C ASP A 321 -5.90 17.64 -15.88
N MET A 322 -5.13 17.45 -14.79
CA MET A 322 -3.73 17.07 -14.85
C MET A 322 -3.52 15.59 -14.47
N VAL A 323 -2.37 15.07 -14.86
CA VAL A 323 -1.90 13.70 -14.56
C VAL A 323 -0.75 13.78 -13.57
N LEU A 324 -0.84 13.00 -12.50
CA LEU A 324 0.24 12.82 -11.54
C LEU A 324 1.17 11.70 -12.02
N LEU A 325 2.45 12.02 -12.17
CA LEU A 325 3.51 11.08 -12.48
C LEU A 325 4.41 10.90 -11.25
N LEU A 326 4.54 9.67 -10.79
CA LEU A 326 5.43 9.27 -9.71
C LEU A 326 6.57 8.41 -10.27
N SER A 327 7.80 8.72 -9.89
CA SER A 327 8.94 7.83 -10.04
C SER A 327 9.22 7.18 -8.69
N CYS A 328 9.06 5.87 -8.67
CA CYS A 328 9.17 5.07 -7.45
C CYS A 328 10.62 4.64 -7.16
N GLY A 329 11.59 5.22 -7.86
CA GLY A 329 12.99 4.85 -7.74
C GLY A 329 13.32 3.51 -8.40
N VAL A 330 14.52 3.01 -8.13
CA VAL A 330 15.07 1.85 -8.82
C VAL A 330 14.51 0.55 -8.27
N VAL A 331 13.84 -0.21 -9.11
CA VAL A 331 13.31 -1.55 -8.85
C VAL A 331 14.04 -2.57 -9.73
N ALA A 332 13.98 -3.86 -9.37
CA ALA A 332 14.49 -4.89 -10.24
C ALA A 332 13.61 -4.99 -11.50
N SER A 333 14.21 -4.92 -12.68
CA SER A 333 13.51 -5.15 -13.94
C SER A 333 13.19 -6.64 -14.05
N PRO A 334 11.94 -7.04 -14.32
CA PRO A 334 11.65 -8.43 -14.61
C PRO A 334 12.42 -8.85 -15.88
N GLU A 335 13.27 -9.86 -15.75
CA GLU A 335 14.06 -10.38 -16.88
C GLU A 335 13.16 -10.73 -18.07
N ARG A 336 13.59 -10.28 -19.25
CA ARG A 336 13.16 -10.94 -20.48
C ARG A 336 13.80 -12.34 -20.43
N LYS A 337 13.00 -13.40 -20.33
CA LYS A 337 13.46 -14.72 -20.72
C LYS A 337 13.86 -14.60 -22.18
N GLN A 338 15.13 -14.42 -22.44
CA GLN A 338 15.65 -14.55 -23.80
C GLN A 338 15.32 -15.99 -24.19
N ALA A 339 14.53 -16.13 -25.26
CA ALA A 339 14.30 -17.42 -25.89
C ALA A 339 15.69 -17.99 -26.21
N THR A 340 16.06 -19.04 -25.51
CA THR A 340 17.30 -19.78 -25.75
C THR A 340 17.21 -20.30 -27.17
N VAL A 341 18.06 -19.78 -28.06
CA VAL A 341 18.26 -20.38 -29.37
C VAL A 341 18.89 -21.74 -29.12
N PRO A 342 18.25 -22.86 -29.50
CA PRO A 342 18.68 -24.20 -29.06
C PRO A 342 19.97 -24.73 -29.65
N LEU A 343 20.76 -23.90 -30.35
CA LEU A 343 21.88 -24.37 -31.15
C LEU A 343 23.28 -24.15 -30.55
N LEU A 344 23.43 -23.44 -29.43
CA LEU A 344 24.73 -23.24 -28.78
C LEU A 344 24.60 -23.33 -27.27
N ASN A 345 24.87 -24.53 -26.77
CA ASN A 345 25.03 -24.82 -25.35
C ASN A 345 26.31 -24.14 -24.81
N MET A 346 26.33 -22.81 -24.71
CA MET A 346 27.37 -22.08 -24.02
C MET A 346 26.79 -21.40 -22.77
N GLU A 347 26.84 -22.10 -21.66
CA GLU A 347 26.52 -21.62 -20.31
C GLU A 347 27.55 -20.61 -19.76
N MET A 348 28.34 -19.97 -20.60
CA MET A 348 29.54 -19.26 -20.15
C MET A 348 29.35 -17.78 -19.77
N PHE A 349 28.15 -17.19 -19.92
CA PHE A 349 27.92 -15.78 -19.57
C PHE A 349 26.52 -15.46 -19.03
N THR A 350 25.90 -16.31 -18.24
CA THR A 350 24.67 -15.96 -17.53
C THR A 350 24.94 -15.47 -16.10
N GLY A 351 25.73 -14.42 -16.00
CA GLY A 351 25.62 -13.53 -14.85
C GLY A 351 24.37 -12.68 -15.04
N THR A 352 23.19 -13.25 -14.79
CA THR A 352 21.93 -12.51 -14.80
C THR A 352 21.84 -11.64 -13.56
N THR A 353 22.51 -10.50 -13.64
CA THR A 353 22.22 -9.40 -12.73
C THR A 353 20.85 -8.87 -13.14
N ALA A 354 19.83 -9.04 -12.31
CA ALA A 354 18.52 -8.46 -12.56
C ALA A 354 18.72 -6.97 -12.91
N GLY A 355 18.33 -6.59 -14.12
CA GLY A 355 18.48 -5.22 -14.59
C GLY A 355 17.75 -4.29 -13.64
N ARG A 356 18.37 -3.19 -13.26
CA ARG A 356 17.71 -2.15 -12.47
C ARG A 356 16.90 -1.26 -13.40
N ALA A 357 15.68 -0.93 -13.01
CA ALA A 357 14.78 -0.07 -13.76
C ALA A 357 14.12 0.96 -12.85
N ASP A 358 13.80 2.13 -13.39
CA ASP A 358 12.99 3.13 -12.72
C ASP A 358 11.51 2.74 -12.89
N ALA A 359 10.78 2.60 -11.78
CA ALA A 359 9.35 2.34 -11.81
C ALA A 359 8.59 3.67 -11.85
N LEU A 360 7.78 3.82 -12.87
CA LEU A 360 6.94 5.00 -13.11
C LEU A 360 5.48 4.64 -12.91
N MET A 361 4.75 5.50 -12.21
CA MET A 361 3.30 5.36 -12.01
C MET A 361 2.61 6.63 -12.47
N PHE A 362 1.75 6.53 -13.48
CA PHE A 362 0.86 7.59 -13.94
C PHE A 362 -0.50 7.40 -13.29
N VAL A 363 -1.01 8.46 -12.68
CA VAL A 363 -2.33 8.50 -12.06
C VAL A 363 -3.14 9.58 -12.75
N GLU A 364 -4.17 9.19 -13.48
CA GLU A 364 -5.03 10.07 -14.27
C GLU A 364 -6.48 9.97 -13.79
N PHE A 365 -7.11 11.10 -13.58
CA PHE A 365 -8.55 11.17 -13.34
C PHE A 365 -9.29 11.27 -14.68
N ARG A 366 -10.23 10.33 -14.89
CA ARG A 366 -11.00 10.23 -16.12
C ARG A 366 -12.45 10.73 -16.03
N GLY A 367 -12.83 11.26 -14.86
CA GLY A 367 -14.19 11.73 -14.64
C GLY A 367 -15.11 10.63 -14.10
N ARG A 368 -16.39 10.77 -14.34
CA ARG A 368 -17.44 9.88 -13.80
C ARG A 368 -17.51 8.56 -14.54
N ALA A 369 -17.87 7.51 -13.83
CA ALA A 369 -18.04 6.19 -14.43
C ALA A 369 -19.15 6.17 -15.49
N SER A 370 -20.25 6.89 -15.25
CA SER A 370 -21.36 7.02 -16.20
C SER A 370 -20.92 7.66 -17.52
N GLU A 371 -20.08 8.68 -17.49
CA GLU A 371 -19.56 9.36 -18.68
C GLU A 371 -18.63 8.45 -19.49
N ASN A 372 -17.79 7.67 -18.79
CA ASN A 372 -16.83 6.76 -19.43
C ASN A 372 -17.51 5.53 -20.07
N LEU A 373 -18.62 5.05 -19.51
CA LEU A 373 -19.38 3.93 -20.08
C LEU A 373 -20.09 4.33 -21.39
N THR A 374 -20.51 5.58 -21.51
CA THR A 374 -21.20 6.09 -22.74
C THR A 374 -20.21 6.36 -23.88
N THR A 375 -18.95 6.56 -23.59
CA THR A 375 -17.89 6.84 -24.59
C THR A 375 -17.24 5.59 -25.19
N THR A 376 -17.52 4.39 -24.66
CA THR A 376 -17.06 3.15 -25.31
C THR A 376 -17.95 2.88 -26.51
N PRO A 377 -17.47 3.03 -27.77
CA PRO A 377 -18.28 2.73 -28.95
C PRO A 377 -18.69 1.27 -28.89
N LEU A 378 -19.97 0.99 -28.87
CA LEU A 378 -20.51 -0.35 -29.12
C LEU A 378 -19.85 -0.84 -30.41
N ALA A 379 -19.04 -1.93 -30.30
CA ALA A 379 -18.52 -2.59 -31.49
C ALA A 379 -19.71 -2.82 -32.46
N PRO A 380 -19.57 -2.46 -33.75
CA PRO A 380 -20.67 -2.63 -34.71
C PRO A 380 -21.09 -4.09 -34.67
N GLN A 381 -22.35 -4.33 -34.28
CA GLN A 381 -22.98 -5.63 -34.41
C GLN A 381 -22.92 -5.97 -35.90
N VAL A 382 -22.07 -6.92 -36.25
CA VAL A 382 -22.10 -7.53 -37.58
C VAL A 382 -23.49 -8.16 -37.70
N ALA A 383 -24.36 -7.49 -38.43
CA ALA A 383 -25.63 -8.06 -38.82
C ALA A 383 -25.31 -9.28 -39.66
N THR A 384 -25.44 -10.46 -39.08
CA THR A 384 -25.49 -11.72 -39.81
C THR A 384 -26.75 -11.70 -40.66
N GLY A 385 -26.57 -11.22 -41.91
CA GLY A 385 -27.57 -11.31 -42.94
C GLY A 385 -27.90 -12.77 -43.18
N LEU A 386 -29.11 -13.18 -42.81
CA LEU A 386 -29.71 -14.44 -43.23
C LEU A 386 -29.82 -14.42 -44.76
N GLY A 387 -28.86 -15.05 -45.42
CA GLY A 387 -28.92 -15.36 -46.83
C GLY A 387 -30.05 -16.33 -47.09
N SER A 388 -31.11 -15.82 -47.65
CA SER A 388 -32.22 -16.57 -48.26
C SER A 388 -31.64 -17.46 -49.38
N SER A 389 -31.60 -18.76 -49.12
CA SER A 389 -31.34 -19.74 -50.20
C SER A 389 -32.55 -19.86 -51.10
N ASN A 390 -32.48 -19.26 -52.29
CA ASN A 390 -33.45 -19.49 -53.33
C ASN A 390 -33.06 -20.75 -54.12
N ARG A 391 -33.83 -21.81 -53.91
CA ARG A 391 -33.83 -22.99 -54.74
C ARG A 391 -34.43 -22.66 -56.10
N GLY A 392 -33.60 -22.63 -57.14
CA GLY A 392 -34.03 -22.71 -58.54
C GLY A 392 -33.75 -24.10 -59.08
N ARG A 393 -34.85 -24.79 -59.47
CA ARG A 393 -34.84 -25.97 -60.31
C ARG A 393 -34.35 -25.64 -61.74
N TYR A 394 -33.42 -26.42 -62.26
CA TYR A 394 -33.56 -27.26 -63.49
C TYR A 394 -32.33 -28.13 -63.57
#